data_b53a83d7264b4b54b9a18223fbb674d9
#
_entry.id   b53a83d7264b4b54b9a18223fbb674d9
#
_cell.length_a   1.000
_cell.length_b   1.000
_cell.length_c   1.000
_cell.angle_alpha   90.00
_cell.angle_beta   90.00
_cell.angle_gamma   90.00
#
_symmetry.space_group_name_H-M   'P 1'
#
loop_
_entity.id
_entity.type
_entity.pdbx_description
1 polymer ?
#
loop_
_entity_poly.entity_id
_entity_poly.type
_entity_poly.pdbx_seq_one_letter_code
_entity_poly.pdbx_strand_id
1 'polypeptide(L)'
;MRFSDLLTMSVNNLFRRKLRTFLTVLGVVIGTASIVVMVSIGIGLKEFTIKQYSSYGSLTAIQVYNYDNGNSSDKKNPEDSFMTDETMKTFEKIPHVTSAYPDLNLNVIMRQGVYEGNVQLHGIPLGAMKNIKLGEGSLPTAETKDIEMVVGNMVAQNFSNAKTGKGYWDTGEMPDIDL
;
A
#
# COMPACT_ATOMS: atom_id res chain seq x y z
N MET A 1 -31.67 -52.76 22.95
CA MET A 1 -31.15 -51.58 23.67
C MET A 1 -31.43 -50.37 22.79
N ARG A 2 -32.11 -49.38 23.30
CA ARG A 2 -32.37 -48.15 22.55
C ARG A 2 -31.10 -47.29 22.51
N PHE A 3 -30.82 -46.61 21.40
CA PHE A 3 -29.65 -45.75 21.23
C PHE A 3 -29.54 -44.68 22.34
N SER A 4 -30.70 -44.22 22.84
CA SER A 4 -30.80 -43.30 23.98
C SER A 4 -30.22 -43.87 25.26
N ASP A 5 -30.37 -45.16 25.52
CA ASP A 5 -29.87 -45.79 26.75
C ASP A 5 -28.34 -45.88 26.74
N LEU A 6 -27.75 -46.14 25.57
CA LEU A 6 -26.29 -46.17 25.36
C LEU A 6 -25.68 -44.78 25.57
N LEU A 7 -26.32 -43.73 25.03
CA LEU A 7 -25.89 -42.36 25.23
C LEU A 7 -25.95 -41.93 26.69
N THR A 8 -27.04 -42.26 27.38
CA THR A 8 -27.21 -41.90 28.79
C THR A 8 -26.18 -42.63 29.68
N MET A 9 -25.89 -43.89 29.41
CA MET A 9 -24.84 -44.65 30.12
C MET A 9 -23.46 -44.07 29.86
N SER A 10 -23.14 -43.68 28.62
CA SER A 10 -21.87 -43.06 28.27
C SER A 10 -21.66 -41.72 28.98
N VAL A 11 -22.68 -40.86 28.96
CA VAL A 11 -22.65 -39.56 29.62
C VAL A 11 -22.50 -39.71 31.14
N ASN A 12 -23.24 -40.60 31.77
CA ASN A 12 -23.10 -40.86 33.21
C ASN A 12 -21.71 -41.40 33.60
N ASN A 13 -21.10 -42.24 32.76
CA ASN A 13 -19.74 -42.70 32.99
C ASN A 13 -18.68 -41.58 32.86
N LEU A 14 -18.89 -40.62 31.94
CA LEU A 14 -18.05 -39.44 31.81
C LEU A 14 -18.10 -38.56 33.08
N PHE A 15 -19.29 -38.34 33.63
CA PHE A 15 -19.46 -37.54 34.85
C PHE A 15 -18.98 -38.25 36.13
N ARG A 16 -18.84 -39.58 36.12
CA ARG A 16 -18.32 -40.32 37.28
C ARG A 16 -16.83 -40.08 37.53
N ARG A 17 -16.06 -39.69 36.48
CA ARG A 17 -14.61 -39.37 36.56
C ARG A 17 -14.36 -37.94 36.10
N LYS A 18 -14.97 -36.95 36.73
CA LYS A 18 -15.03 -35.54 36.33
C LYS A 18 -13.67 -34.93 35.99
N LEU A 19 -12.66 -35.19 36.83
CA LEU A 19 -11.33 -34.60 36.62
C LEU A 19 -10.64 -35.14 35.36
N ARG A 20 -10.73 -36.44 35.07
CA ARG A 20 -10.12 -37.02 33.88
C ARG A 20 -10.79 -36.48 32.58
N THR A 21 -12.13 -36.49 32.61
CA THR A 21 -12.92 -35.99 31.48
C THR A 21 -12.64 -34.50 31.22
N PHE A 22 -12.58 -33.70 32.29
CA PHE A 22 -12.25 -32.26 32.18
C PHE A 22 -10.87 -32.05 31.56
N LEU A 23 -9.83 -32.75 32.04
CA LEU A 23 -8.47 -32.62 31.51
C LEU A 23 -8.35 -33.06 30.05
N THR A 24 -9.04 -34.14 29.66
CA THR A 24 -9.03 -34.56 28.24
C THR A 24 -9.75 -33.58 27.34
N VAL A 25 -10.91 -33.09 27.73
CA VAL A 25 -11.65 -32.07 26.97
C VAL A 25 -10.84 -30.78 26.89
N LEU A 26 -10.26 -30.34 28.00
CA LEU A 26 -9.42 -29.14 28.03
C LEU A 26 -8.22 -29.26 27.06
N GLY A 27 -7.55 -30.41 27.03
CA GLY A 27 -6.44 -30.65 26.09
C GLY A 27 -6.87 -30.58 24.63
N VAL A 28 -8.03 -31.17 24.29
CA VAL A 28 -8.58 -31.08 22.92
C VAL A 28 -8.97 -29.66 22.58
N VAL A 29 -9.63 -28.93 23.48
CA VAL A 29 -10.03 -27.52 23.26
C VAL A 29 -8.80 -26.64 23.05
N ILE A 30 -7.78 -26.75 23.88
CA ILE A 30 -6.55 -25.97 23.74
C ILE A 30 -5.86 -26.31 22.41
N GLY A 31 -5.76 -27.60 22.05
CA GLY A 31 -5.14 -28.05 20.82
C GLY A 31 -5.86 -27.51 19.57
N THR A 32 -7.19 -27.64 19.54
CA THR A 32 -7.99 -27.14 18.41
C THR A 32 -7.99 -25.61 18.34
N ALA A 33 -8.10 -24.93 19.47
CA ALA A 33 -8.04 -23.48 19.53
C ALA A 33 -6.70 -22.94 19.01
N SER A 34 -5.59 -23.58 19.37
CA SER A 34 -4.25 -23.19 18.87
C SER A 34 -4.14 -23.29 17.37
N ILE A 35 -4.68 -24.34 16.75
CA ILE A 35 -4.67 -24.50 15.29
C ILE A 35 -5.52 -23.40 14.63
N VAL A 36 -6.72 -23.15 15.15
CA VAL A 36 -7.61 -22.11 14.60
C VAL A 36 -6.96 -20.73 14.69
N VAL A 37 -6.35 -20.40 15.83
CA VAL A 37 -5.65 -19.12 16.00
C VAL A 37 -4.48 -18.99 15.01
N MET A 38 -3.68 -20.03 14.86
CA MET A 38 -2.54 -20.01 13.92
C MET A 38 -3.00 -19.77 12.47
N VAL A 39 -4.03 -20.49 12.02
CA VAL A 39 -4.59 -20.34 10.68
C VAL A 39 -5.20 -18.94 10.49
N SER A 40 -5.94 -18.45 11.49
CA SER A 40 -6.56 -17.13 11.44
C SER A 40 -5.52 -15.99 11.34
N ILE A 41 -4.44 -16.09 12.11
CA ILE A 41 -3.32 -15.13 12.03
C ILE A 41 -2.67 -15.19 10.64
N GLY A 42 -2.44 -16.38 10.09
CA GLY A 42 -1.86 -16.54 8.76
C GLY A 42 -2.69 -15.90 7.65
N ILE A 43 -4.01 -16.11 7.68
CA ILE A 43 -4.94 -15.49 6.72
C ILE A 43 -4.99 -13.97 6.91
N GLY A 44 -5.13 -13.51 8.15
CA GLY A 44 -5.20 -12.09 8.46
C GLY A 44 -3.93 -11.34 8.06
N LEU A 45 -2.74 -11.92 8.32
CA LEU A 45 -1.46 -11.33 7.93
C LEU A 45 -1.32 -11.26 6.40
N LYS A 46 -1.73 -12.30 5.68
CA LYS A 46 -1.73 -12.32 4.22
C LYS A 46 -2.60 -11.18 3.66
N GLU A 47 -3.85 -11.05 4.14
CA GLU A 47 -4.76 -10.00 3.69
C GLU A 47 -4.25 -8.61 4.02
N PHE A 48 -3.73 -8.42 5.23
CA PHE A 48 -3.12 -7.16 5.65
C PHE A 48 -1.95 -6.78 4.74
N THR A 49 -1.04 -7.71 4.47
CA THR A 49 0.11 -7.49 3.60
C THR A 49 -0.31 -7.11 2.18
N ILE A 50 -1.27 -7.84 1.59
CA ILE A 50 -1.79 -7.52 0.26
C ILE A 50 -2.41 -6.12 0.22
N LYS A 51 -3.23 -5.77 1.21
CA LYS A 51 -3.83 -4.43 1.30
C LYS A 51 -2.78 -3.34 1.42
N GLN A 52 -1.77 -3.55 2.26
CA GLN A 52 -0.69 -2.59 2.45
C GLN A 52 0.11 -2.37 1.16
N TYR A 53 0.53 -3.44 0.48
CA TYR A 53 1.22 -3.29 -0.80
C TYR A 53 0.34 -2.68 -1.89
N SER A 54 -0.95 -2.98 -1.92
CA SER A 54 -1.89 -2.37 -2.88
C SER A 54 -2.08 -0.87 -2.65
N SER A 55 -1.86 -0.36 -1.44
CA SER A 55 -1.97 1.07 -1.14
C SER A 55 -0.73 1.86 -1.56
N TYR A 56 0.43 1.21 -1.71
CA TYR A 56 1.65 1.84 -2.21
C TYR A 56 1.75 1.88 -3.74
N GLY A 57 0.79 1.34 -4.47
CA GLY A 57 0.75 1.31 -5.91
C GLY A 57 0.21 -0.01 -6.46
N SER A 58 0.23 -0.17 -7.77
CA SER A 58 -0.18 -1.41 -8.42
C SER A 58 0.85 -2.52 -8.15
N LEU A 59 0.40 -3.67 -7.66
CA LEU A 59 1.24 -4.87 -7.48
C LEU A 59 1.80 -5.41 -8.82
N THR A 60 1.28 -4.91 -9.93
CA THR A 60 1.71 -5.27 -11.29
C THR A 60 2.58 -4.20 -11.94
N ALA A 61 2.84 -3.09 -11.25
CA ALA A 61 3.72 -2.05 -11.76
C ALA A 61 5.18 -2.35 -11.41
N ILE A 62 6.05 -2.31 -12.41
CA ILE A 62 7.49 -2.47 -12.25
C ILE A 62 8.12 -1.11 -12.55
N GLN A 63 8.84 -0.57 -11.58
CA GLN A 63 9.61 0.65 -11.76
C GLN A 63 11.01 0.30 -12.27
N VAL A 64 11.38 0.86 -13.39
CA VAL A 64 12.70 0.69 -14.00
C VAL A 64 13.48 1.99 -13.83
N TYR A 65 14.61 1.90 -13.14
CA TYR A 65 15.50 3.03 -12.93
C TYR A 65 16.75 2.86 -13.78
N ASN A 66 17.19 3.94 -14.41
CA ASN A 66 18.51 3.97 -15.00
C ASN A 66 19.52 4.30 -13.90
N TYR A 67 20.26 3.29 -13.44
CA TYR A 67 21.32 3.47 -12.46
C TYR A 67 22.64 3.72 -13.18
N ASP A 68 23.04 4.98 -13.30
CA ASP A 68 24.40 5.31 -13.71
C ASP A 68 25.33 5.02 -12.52
N ASN A 69 26.01 3.89 -12.59
CA ASN A 69 26.92 3.42 -11.55
C ASN A 69 28.25 4.22 -11.52
N GLY A 70 28.29 5.47 -11.95
CA GLY A 70 29.40 6.40 -11.75
C GLY A 70 30.84 5.88 -12.08
N ASN A 71 30.96 4.60 -12.42
CA ASN A 71 32.24 3.89 -12.63
C ASN A 71 32.56 3.67 -14.13
N SER A 72 31.70 4.14 -15.03
CA SER A 72 32.00 4.08 -16.46
C SER A 72 32.90 5.25 -16.82
N SER A 73 34.20 4.97 -16.87
CA SER A 73 35.20 5.85 -17.46
C SER A 73 34.96 6.15 -18.96
N ASP A 74 34.00 5.52 -19.56
CA ASP A 74 33.46 5.83 -20.86
C ASP A 74 32.34 6.90 -20.68
N LYS A 75 32.73 8.15 -20.71
CA LYS A 75 31.83 9.30 -20.94
C LYS A 75 31.27 9.20 -22.36
N LYS A 76 30.41 8.26 -22.61
CA LYS A 76 29.45 8.29 -23.71
C LYS A 76 28.40 9.32 -23.34
N ASN A 77 28.05 10.15 -24.31
CA ASN A 77 27.16 11.31 -24.26
C ASN A 77 26.13 11.28 -23.11
N PRO A 78 25.89 12.41 -22.43
CA PRO A 78 24.84 12.51 -21.42
C PRO A 78 23.46 12.03 -21.91
N GLU A 79 23.25 12.08 -23.23
CA GLU A 79 22.01 11.62 -23.89
C GLU A 79 21.80 10.10 -23.83
N ASP A 80 22.86 9.31 -23.71
CA ASP A 80 22.77 7.84 -23.60
C ASP A 80 22.33 7.38 -22.19
N SER A 81 22.29 8.28 -21.23
CA SER A 81 21.93 7.98 -19.85
C SER A 81 20.42 8.15 -19.56
N PHE A 82 19.65 8.73 -20.47
CA PHE A 82 18.21 8.94 -20.26
C PHE A 82 17.38 7.80 -20.87
N MET A 83 16.28 7.46 -20.18
CA MET A 83 15.27 6.61 -20.77
C MET A 83 14.53 7.38 -21.88
N THR A 84 14.73 6.92 -23.11
CA THR A 84 14.12 7.52 -24.28
C THR A 84 12.77 6.87 -24.62
N ASP A 85 11.98 7.53 -25.47
CA ASP A 85 10.74 6.97 -26.00
C ASP A 85 10.95 5.64 -26.74
N GLU A 86 12.14 5.44 -27.33
CA GLU A 86 12.49 4.16 -27.98
C GLU A 86 12.66 3.04 -26.97
N THR A 87 13.22 3.35 -25.81
CA THR A 87 13.36 2.39 -24.71
C THR A 87 11.98 1.97 -24.19
N MET A 88 11.04 2.92 -24.03
CA MET A 88 9.66 2.61 -23.64
C MET A 88 8.97 1.68 -24.64
N LYS A 89 9.09 1.95 -25.94
CA LYS A 89 8.55 1.08 -27.00
C LYS A 89 9.16 -0.32 -26.97
N THR A 90 10.39 -0.46 -26.49
CA THR A 90 11.02 -1.76 -26.31
C THR A 90 10.40 -2.52 -25.14
N PHE A 91 10.10 -1.83 -24.03
CA PHE A 91 9.41 -2.43 -22.88
C PHE A 91 7.99 -2.90 -23.23
N GLU A 92 7.26 -2.14 -24.05
CA GLU A 92 5.91 -2.54 -24.49
C GLU A 92 5.89 -3.82 -25.33
N LYS A 93 7.00 -4.18 -25.96
CA LYS A 93 7.14 -5.43 -26.73
C LYS A 93 7.37 -6.66 -25.86
N ILE A 94 7.67 -6.50 -24.57
CA ILE A 94 7.90 -7.61 -23.65
C ILE A 94 6.57 -8.35 -23.39
N PRO A 95 6.54 -9.68 -23.47
CA PRO A 95 5.32 -10.43 -23.17
C PRO A 95 4.79 -10.10 -21.78
N HIS A 96 3.47 -9.93 -21.68
CA HIS A 96 2.73 -9.57 -20.45
C HIS A 96 2.90 -8.11 -19.97
N VAL A 97 3.61 -7.26 -20.69
CA VAL A 97 3.59 -5.81 -20.46
C VAL A 97 2.36 -5.23 -21.16
N THR A 98 1.50 -4.58 -20.40
CA THR A 98 0.26 -3.96 -20.92
C THR A 98 0.52 -2.54 -21.38
N SER A 99 1.37 -1.80 -20.69
CA SER A 99 1.76 -0.43 -21.03
C SER A 99 3.07 -0.09 -20.34
N ALA A 100 3.86 0.76 -20.98
CA ALA A 100 5.02 1.40 -20.38
C ALA A 100 4.84 2.93 -20.47
N TYR A 101 5.18 3.65 -19.42
CA TYR A 101 5.07 5.10 -19.40
C TYR A 101 6.17 5.72 -18.53
N PRO A 102 6.56 6.96 -18.84
CA PRO A 102 7.54 7.66 -18.02
C PRO A 102 6.89 8.09 -16.70
N ASP A 103 7.64 8.00 -15.62
CA ASP A 103 7.32 8.62 -14.34
C ASP A 103 8.29 9.79 -14.12
N LEU A 104 7.81 11.00 -14.38
CA LEU A 104 8.60 12.20 -14.18
C LEU A 104 8.50 12.63 -12.72
N ASN A 105 9.61 12.57 -12.01
CA ASN A 105 9.68 12.85 -10.59
C ASN A 105 10.34 14.21 -10.35
N LEU A 106 9.61 15.12 -9.72
CA LEU A 106 10.06 16.46 -9.41
C LEU A 106 9.87 16.78 -7.93
N ASN A 107 10.92 17.29 -7.30
CA ASN A 107 10.80 17.85 -5.95
C ASN A 107 10.55 19.36 -6.09
N VAL A 108 9.43 19.81 -5.56
CA VAL A 108 9.01 21.21 -5.64
C VAL A 108 8.67 21.75 -4.25
N ILE A 109 8.80 23.06 -4.11
CA ILE A 109 8.29 23.77 -2.94
C ILE A 109 6.95 24.38 -3.32
N MET A 110 5.89 23.86 -2.74
CA MET A 110 4.55 24.44 -2.89
C MET A 110 4.32 25.47 -1.80
N ARG A 111 3.64 26.57 -2.17
CA ARG A 111 3.30 27.65 -1.25
C ARG A 111 1.84 28.01 -1.37
N GLN A 112 1.19 28.14 -0.22
CA GLN A 112 -0.16 28.68 -0.13
C GLN A 112 -0.28 29.57 1.10
N GLY A 113 -0.53 30.84 0.87
CA GLY A 113 -0.62 31.84 1.94
C GLY A 113 0.69 31.95 2.72
N VAL A 114 0.65 31.60 3.99
CA VAL A 114 1.81 31.61 4.90
C VAL A 114 2.49 30.26 5.02
N TYR A 115 1.95 29.23 4.36
CA TYR A 115 2.47 27.89 4.43
C TYR A 115 3.32 27.54 3.20
N GLU A 116 4.39 26.80 3.45
CA GLU A 116 5.22 26.20 2.39
C GLU A 116 5.53 24.74 2.76
N GLY A 117 5.66 23.91 1.74
CA GLY A 117 5.96 22.50 1.91
C GLY A 117 6.77 21.93 0.75
N ASN A 118 7.68 21.03 1.06
CA ASN A 118 8.38 20.23 0.07
C ASN A 118 7.47 19.08 -0.36
N VAL A 119 7.14 19.06 -1.64
CA VAL A 119 6.25 18.07 -2.23
C VAL A 119 6.93 17.42 -3.42
N GLN A 120 6.77 16.11 -3.51
CA GLN A 120 7.20 15.33 -4.64
C GLN A 120 6.04 15.22 -5.64
N LEU A 121 6.25 15.73 -6.84
CA LEU A 121 5.30 15.62 -7.94
C LEU A 121 5.69 14.45 -8.84
N HIS A 122 4.70 13.66 -9.21
CA HIS A 122 4.82 12.58 -10.19
C HIS A 122 4.02 12.95 -11.44
N GLY A 123 4.71 13.15 -12.54
CA GLY A 123 4.09 13.36 -13.84
C GLY A 123 3.86 12.02 -14.52
N ILE A 124 2.64 11.54 -14.50
CA ILE A 124 2.22 10.27 -15.12
C ILE A 124 1.08 10.51 -16.11
N PRO A 125 0.97 9.72 -17.18
CA PRO A 125 -0.12 9.86 -18.13
C PRO A 125 -1.46 9.45 -17.53
N LEU A 126 -2.56 10.06 -17.97
CA LEU A 126 -3.91 9.81 -17.47
C LEU A 126 -4.31 8.33 -17.52
N GLY A 127 -3.81 7.60 -18.51
CA GLY A 127 -4.04 6.16 -18.63
C GLY A 127 -3.55 5.36 -17.42
N ALA A 128 -2.47 5.81 -16.78
CA ALA A 128 -1.91 5.18 -15.59
C ALA A 128 -2.72 5.48 -14.32
N MET A 129 -3.46 6.60 -14.30
CA MET A 129 -4.28 7.01 -13.17
C MET A 129 -5.58 6.23 -13.00
N LYS A 130 -6.02 5.47 -14.01
CA LYS A 130 -7.31 4.74 -13.99
C LYS A 130 -7.52 3.82 -12.80
N ASN A 131 -6.44 3.35 -12.21
CA ASN A 131 -6.48 2.43 -11.07
C ASN A 131 -6.37 3.14 -9.71
N ILE A 132 -6.22 4.46 -9.70
CA ILE A 132 -6.14 5.24 -8.46
C ILE A 132 -7.56 5.38 -7.90
N LYS A 133 -7.73 4.98 -6.65
CA LYS A 133 -8.98 5.20 -5.92
C LYS A 133 -8.91 6.54 -5.22
N LEU A 134 -9.78 7.45 -5.62
CA LEU A 134 -9.93 8.73 -4.97
C LEU A 134 -10.83 8.60 -3.72
N GLY A 135 -10.49 9.33 -2.67
CA GLY A 135 -11.36 9.54 -1.52
C GLY A 135 -12.43 10.58 -1.83
N GLU A 136 -12.04 11.68 -2.47
CA GLU A 136 -12.88 12.81 -2.86
C GLU A 136 -12.41 13.36 -4.22
N GLY A 137 -13.27 14.12 -4.88
CA GLY A 137 -12.95 14.74 -6.17
C GLY A 137 -13.08 13.81 -7.38
N SER A 138 -12.45 14.19 -8.48
CA SER A 138 -12.45 13.46 -9.76
C SER A 138 -11.04 13.35 -10.32
N LEU A 139 -10.80 12.35 -11.16
CA LEU A 139 -9.53 12.25 -11.87
C LEU A 139 -9.38 13.38 -12.88
N PRO A 140 -8.14 13.87 -13.10
CA PRO A 140 -7.83 14.84 -14.12
C PRO A 140 -8.34 14.42 -15.50
N THR A 141 -8.73 15.40 -16.31
CA THR A 141 -9.19 15.17 -17.68
C THR A 141 -8.20 15.75 -18.69
N ALA A 142 -8.05 15.11 -19.84
CA ALA A 142 -7.05 15.54 -20.86
C ALA A 142 -7.36 16.89 -21.54
N GLU A 143 -8.54 17.45 -21.28
CA GLU A 143 -9.08 18.58 -22.07
C GLU A 143 -8.93 19.93 -21.38
N THR A 144 -8.45 19.96 -20.13
CA THR A 144 -8.28 21.21 -19.40
C THR A 144 -6.94 21.87 -19.74
N LYS A 145 -6.97 23.21 -19.81
CA LYS A 145 -5.74 24.02 -19.92
C LYS A 145 -5.07 24.27 -18.58
N ASP A 146 -5.79 24.00 -17.52
CA ASP A 146 -5.34 24.17 -16.14
C ASP A 146 -4.58 22.94 -15.66
N ILE A 147 -3.65 23.14 -14.75
CA ILE A 147 -2.90 22.04 -14.14
C ILE A 147 -3.80 21.37 -13.11
N GLU A 148 -4.28 20.20 -13.43
CA GLU A 148 -5.03 19.35 -12.49
C GLU A 148 -4.09 18.34 -11.85
N MET A 149 -4.26 18.09 -10.55
CA MET A 149 -3.44 17.12 -9.82
C MET A 149 -4.27 16.29 -8.86
N VAL A 150 -3.82 15.09 -8.61
CA VAL A 150 -4.32 14.24 -7.53
C VAL A 150 -3.38 14.37 -6.35
N VAL A 151 -3.94 14.76 -5.21
CA VAL A 151 -3.15 15.04 -4.00
C VAL A 151 -3.38 13.92 -2.98
N GLY A 152 -2.29 13.42 -2.38
CA GLY A 152 -2.38 12.48 -1.27
C GLY A 152 -2.93 13.15 -0.01
N ASN A 153 -3.79 12.47 0.72
CA ASN A 153 -4.45 12.98 1.94
C ASN A 153 -3.48 13.44 3.05
N MET A 154 -2.24 12.98 3.01
CA MET A 154 -1.22 13.35 4.00
C MET A 154 -0.27 14.45 3.52
N VAL A 155 -0.43 14.95 2.30
CA VAL A 155 0.47 15.99 1.75
C VAL A 155 0.45 17.26 2.61
N ALA A 156 -0.70 17.63 3.16
CA ALA A 156 -0.85 18.77 4.05
C ALA A 156 0.09 18.72 5.28
N GLN A 157 0.45 17.53 5.75
CA GLN A 157 1.38 17.38 6.87
C GLN A 157 2.82 17.84 6.55
N ASN A 158 3.17 17.93 5.28
CA ASN A 158 4.49 18.39 4.84
C ASN A 158 4.62 19.92 4.79
N PHE A 159 3.51 20.61 5.06
CA PHE A 159 3.52 22.08 5.07
C PHE A 159 3.82 22.63 6.45
N SER A 160 4.62 23.67 6.47
CA SER A 160 4.96 24.44 7.66
C SER A 160 4.79 25.93 7.40
N ASN A 161 4.57 26.69 8.45
CA ASN A 161 4.48 28.13 8.34
C ASN A 161 5.87 28.71 8.00
N ALA A 162 5.99 29.37 6.86
CA ALA A 162 7.24 29.87 6.34
C ALA A 162 7.97 30.89 7.26
N LYS A 163 7.21 31.53 8.19
CA LYS A 163 7.78 32.50 9.14
C LYS A 163 8.25 31.85 10.43
N THR A 164 7.49 30.86 10.93
CA THR A 164 7.75 30.26 12.25
C THR A 164 8.45 28.91 12.16
N GLY A 165 8.46 28.28 10.97
CA GLY A 165 8.96 26.94 10.73
C GLY A 165 8.09 25.83 11.34
N LYS A 166 6.98 26.17 12.02
CA LYS A 166 6.12 25.20 12.68
C LYS A 166 5.14 24.58 11.71
N GLY A 167 5.02 23.25 11.74
CA GLY A 167 4.10 22.46 10.95
C GLY A 167 3.32 21.46 11.79
N TYR A 168 2.67 20.51 11.12
CA TYR A 168 1.91 19.43 11.76
C TYR A 168 2.73 18.66 12.80
N TRP A 169 3.98 18.38 12.51
CA TRP A 169 4.85 17.59 13.39
C TRP A 169 5.26 18.30 14.67
N ASP A 170 5.12 19.64 14.71
CA ASP A 170 5.42 20.45 15.89
C ASP A 170 4.19 20.75 16.72
N THR A 171 3.04 20.92 16.05
CA THR A 171 1.78 21.40 16.67
C THR A 171 0.76 20.31 16.88
N GLY A 172 0.81 19.23 16.08
CA GLY A 172 -0.22 18.21 16.01
C GLY A 172 -1.48 18.65 15.26
N GLU A 173 -1.52 19.89 14.75
CA GLU A 173 -2.64 20.45 14.02
C GLU A 173 -2.34 20.50 12.52
N MET A 174 -3.34 20.12 11.69
CA MET A 174 -3.19 20.23 10.24
C MET A 174 -3.12 21.69 9.82
N PRO A 175 -2.18 22.06 8.94
CA PRO A 175 -2.16 23.38 8.33
C PRO A 175 -3.46 23.63 7.56
N ASP A 176 -4.01 24.84 7.71
CA ASP A 176 -5.20 25.28 6.98
C ASP A 176 -4.80 25.68 5.56
N ILE A 177 -4.76 24.69 4.68
CA ILE A 177 -4.43 24.82 3.26
C ILE A 177 -5.53 24.17 2.42
N ASP A 178 -5.90 24.82 1.35
CA ASP A 178 -6.85 24.34 0.34
C ASP A 178 -6.06 23.79 -0.86
N LEU A 179 -6.09 22.46 -1.06
CA LEU A 179 -5.29 21.75 -2.08
C LEU A 179 -6.18 21.13 -3.15
#